data_afe9f35e1adf1be916cc667bcda131fc
#
_entry.id   afe9f35e1adf1be916cc667bcda131fc
#
_cell.length_a   1.000
_cell.length_b   1.000
_cell.length_c   1.000
_cell.angle_alpha   90.00
_cell.angle_beta   90.00
_cell.angle_gamma   90.00
#
_symmetry.space_group_name_H-M   'P 1'
#
loop_
_entity.id
_entity.type
_entity.pdbx_description
1 polymer ?
#
loop_
_entity_poly.entity_id
_entity_poly.type
_entity_poly.pdbx_seq_one_letter_code
_entity_poly.pdbx_strand_id
1 'polypeptide(L)'
;VLRGSDVRTILAGHLHYSTSATFAGIPVSVASATCYTQDLGVAVGGTRPQDAAQAYNLVHVFDETIVHSVVSVGDTVALGYVDPAESARRIADAGIVIPDSATRALREERRGDSGRVVTNQPPTTPIPIVH
;
A
#
# COMPACT_ATOMS: atom_id res chain seq x y z
N VAL A 1 -17.49 -22.21 1.75
CA VAL A 1 -16.24 -22.29 2.53
C VAL A 1 -15.93 -20.96 3.21
N LEU A 2 -16.01 -19.80 2.54
CA LEU A 2 -15.66 -18.49 3.14
C LEU A 2 -16.80 -17.86 3.96
N ARG A 3 -18.04 -18.13 3.63
CA ARG A 3 -19.20 -17.56 4.36
C ARG A 3 -19.25 -18.08 5.80
N GLY A 4 -19.22 -17.16 6.78
CA GLY A 4 -19.21 -17.50 8.20
C GLY A 4 -17.83 -17.93 8.75
N SER A 5 -16.75 -17.73 7.98
CA SER A 5 -15.38 -17.89 8.46
C SER A 5 -14.89 -16.60 9.18
N ASP A 6 -13.73 -16.69 9.81
CA ASP A 6 -13.00 -15.59 10.45
C ASP A 6 -12.12 -14.78 9.48
N VAL A 7 -12.25 -15.03 8.18
CA VAL A 7 -11.53 -14.27 7.14
C VAL A 7 -12.01 -12.83 7.13
N ARG A 8 -11.10 -11.90 7.36
CA ARG A 8 -11.38 -10.46 7.48
C ARG A 8 -11.23 -9.71 6.16
N THR A 9 -10.36 -10.19 5.27
CA THR A 9 -10.13 -9.61 3.94
C THR A 9 -9.55 -10.66 3.00
N ILE A 10 -9.71 -10.45 1.71
CA ILE A 10 -9.09 -11.24 0.64
C ILE A 10 -8.12 -10.33 -0.11
N LEU A 11 -6.87 -10.75 -0.23
CA LEU A 11 -5.87 -10.08 -1.02
C LEU A 11 -5.67 -10.85 -2.33
N ALA A 12 -5.68 -10.11 -3.44
CA ALA A 12 -5.53 -10.68 -4.78
C ALA A 12 -4.66 -9.79 -5.67
N GLY A 13 -4.32 -10.29 -6.83
CA GLY A 13 -3.55 -9.58 -7.86
C GLY A 13 -3.96 -10.05 -9.25
N HIS A 14 -3.02 -10.14 -10.19
CA HIS A 14 -3.16 -10.70 -11.53
C HIS A 14 -3.89 -9.82 -12.56
N LEU A 15 -4.81 -8.97 -12.15
CA LEU A 15 -5.59 -8.14 -13.06
C LEU A 15 -4.77 -6.98 -13.68
N HIS A 16 -3.61 -6.65 -13.10
CA HIS A 16 -2.75 -5.55 -13.50
C HIS A 16 -3.42 -4.17 -13.45
N TYR A 17 -4.39 -4.02 -12.57
CA TYR A 17 -4.96 -2.74 -12.13
C TYR A 17 -5.50 -2.87 -10.70
N SER A 18 -5.46 -1.76 -9.96
CA SER A 18 -6.04 -1.73 -8.61
C SER A 18 -7.56 -1.72 -8.68
N THR A 19 -8.18 -2.62 -7.95
CA THR A 19 -9.63 -2.66 -7.83
C THR A 19 -10.06 -3.27 -6.49
N SER A 20 -11.31 -3.08 -6.12
CA SER A 20 -11.89 -3.64 -4.91
C SER A 20 -13.25 -4.25 -5.20
N ALA A 21 -13.63 -5.23 -4.40
CA ALA A 21 -14.91 -5.91 -4.50
C ALA A 21 -15.36 -6.37 -3.10
N THR A 22 -16.54 -6.96 -3.04
CA THR A 22 -17.00 -7.72 -1.88
C THR A 22 -17.40 -9.12 -2.33
N PHE A 23 -16.85 -10.13 -1.71
CA PHE A 23 -17.19 -11.52 -1.99
C PHE A 23 -17.64 -12.23 -0.71
N ALA A 24 -18.85 -12.78 -0.72
CA ALA A 24 -19.46 -13.45 0.44
C ALA A 24 -19.52 -12.59 1.72
N GLY A 25 -19.60 -11.26 1.58
CA GLY A 25 -19.57 -10.30 2.69
C GLY A 25 -18.15 -9.91 3.14
N ILE A 26 -17.11 -10.45 2.51
CA ILE A 26 -15.70 -10.19 2.85
C ILE A 26 -15.11 -9.19 1.85
N PRO A 27 -14.45 -8.12 2.32
CA PRO A 27 -13.75 -7.20 1.43
C PRO A 27 -12.67 -7.90 0.61
N VAL A 28 -12.57 -7.55 -0.68
CA VAL A 28 -11.52 -8.02 -1.59
C VAL A 28 -10.73 -6.81 -2.05
N SER A 29 -9.41 -6.87 -1.89
CA SER A 29 -8.48 -5.86 -2.39
C SER A 29 -7.55 -6.50 -3.40
N VAL A 30 -7.62 -6.02 -4.65
CA VAL A 30 -6.76 -6.46 -5.74
C VAL A 30 -5.65 -5.45 -5.94
N ALA A 31 -4.41 -5.89 -5.82
CA ALA A 31 -3.25 -5.06 -6.10
C ALA A 31 -3.07 -4.88 -7.62
N SER A 32 -2.53 -3.75 -8.01
CA SER A 32 -2.02 -3.51 -9.34
C SER A 32 -0.81 -4.40 -9.65
N ALA A 33 -0.03 -4.06 -10.64
CA ALA A 33 1.22 -4.75 -10.96
C ALA A 33 2.39 -3.77 -10.92
N THR A 34 3.59 -4.29 -10.67
CA THR A 34 4.84 -3.52 -10.68
C THR A 34 5.58 -3.56 -12.02
N CYS A 35 5.08 -4.35 -12.97
CA CYS A 35 5.69 -4.52 -14.31
C CYS A 35 4.99 -3.66 -15.38
N TYR A 36 3.71 -3.87 -15.60
CA TYR A 36 2.87 -3.10 -16.51
C TYR A 36 1.42 -3.14 -16.01
N THR A 37 0.60 -2.21 -16.44
CA THR A 37 -0.84 -2.18 -16.10
C THR A 37 -1.71 -2.38 -17.33
N GLN A 38 -2.96 -2.75 -17.12
CA GLN A 38 -3.97 -2.84 -18.18
C GLN A 38 -4.76 -1.54 -18.24
N ASP A 39 -4.92 -1.02 -19.44
CA ASP A 39 -5.78 0.12 -19.70
C ASP A 39 -7.25 -0.33 -19.72
N LEU A 40 -8.03 0.18 -18.78
CA LEU A 40 -9.47 -0.11 -18.70
C LEU A 40 -10.32 0.69 -19.72
N GLY A 41 -9.72 1.63 -20.43
CA GLY A 41 -10.40 2.44 -21.45
C GLY A 41 -10.54 1.76 -22.82
N VAL A 42 -10.17 0.46 -22.95
CA VAL A 42 -10.33 -0.29 -24.19
C VAL A 42 -11.73 -0.87 -24.33
N ALA A 43 -12.16 -1.14 -25.56
CA ALA A 43 -13.43 -1.79 -25.82
C ALA A 43 -13.47 -3.20 -25.21
N VAL A 44 -14.66 -3.67 -24.87
CA VAL A 44 -14.88 -5.00 -24.30
C VAL A 44 -14.29 -6.09 -25.20
N GLY A 45 -13.51 -6.97 -24.58
CA GLY A 45 -12.76 -8.04 -25.27
C GLY A 45 -11.39 -7.62 -25.80
N GLY A 46 -11.05 -6.30 -25.75
CA GLY A 46 -9.72 -5.82 -26.06
C GLY A 46 -8.79 -5.82 -24.83
N THR A 47 -7.48 -5.77 -25.08
CA THR A 47 -6.45 -5.58 -24.06
C THR A 47 -5.43 -4.54 -24.54
N ARG A 48 -5.00 -3.66 -23.65
CA ARG A 48 -3.95 -2.69 -23.94
C ARG A 48 -3.03 -2.55 -22.74
N PRO A 49 -1.94 -3.34 -22.69
CA PRO A 49 -0.92 -3.16 -21.67
C PRO A 49 -0.25 -1.79 -21.83
N GLN A 50 0.06 -1.14 -20.70
CA GLN A 50 0.72 0.17 -20.67
C GLN A 50 1.79 0.21 -19.58
N ASP A 51 2.87 0.93 -19.85
CA ASP A 51 3.93 1.21 -18.88
C ASP A 51 3.58 2.47 -18.09
N ALA A 52 2.58 2.34 -17.23
CA ALA A 52 2.07 3.43 -16.42
C ALA A 52 1.33 2.90 -15.19
N ALA A 53 1.20 3.74 -14.15
CA ALA A 53 0.40 3.46 -12.96
C ALA A 53 0.75 2.15 -12.24
N GLN A 54 2.01 1.70 -12.32
CA GLN A 54 2.48 0.56 -11.56
C GLN A 54 2.34 0.86 -10.07
N ALA A 55 1.89 -0.13 -9.31
CA ALA A 55 1.65 0.04 -7.89
C ALA A 55 1.63 -1.30 -7.15
N TYR A 56 1.81 -1.23 -5.84
CA TYR A 56 1.55 -2.33 -4.91
C TYR A 56 0.62 -1.86 -3.79
N ASN A 57 0.05 -2.80 -3.04
CA ASN A 57 -0.75 -2.47 -1.88
C ASN A 57 0.06 -2.63 -0.59
N LEU A 58 0.11 -1.58 0.21
CA LEU A 58 0.55 -1.64 1.59
C LEU A 58 -0.68 -1.91 2.48
N VAL A 59 -0.63 -3.01 3.24
CA VAL A 59 -1.76 -3.44 4.06
C VAL A 59 -1.38 -3.34 5.54
N HIS A 60 -2.14 -2.54 6.29
CA HIS A 60 -2.01 -2.47 7.74
C HIS A 60 -3.19 -3.22 8.38
N VAL A 61 -2.87 -4.18 9.22
CA VAL A 61 -3.85 -5.00 9.93
C VAL A 61 -3.89 -4.54 11.39
N PHE A 62 -5.03 -4.00 11.80
CA PHE A 62 -5.33 -3.62 13.18
C PHE A 62 -6.39 -4.55 13.75
N ASP A 63 -6.59 -4.52 15.05
CA ASP A 63 -7.59 -5.38 15.71
C ASP A 63 -9.00 -5.17 15.14
N GLU A 64 -9.41 -3.92 14.97
CA GLU A 64 -10.76 -3.55 14.54
C GLU A 64 -10.87 -3.23 13.03
N THR A 65 -9.75 -3.07 12.31
CA THR A 65 -9.79 -2.67 10.91
C THR A 65 -8.59 -3.13 10.11
N ILE A 66 -8.73 -3.14 8.79
CA ILE A 66 -7.63 -3.40 7.84
C ILE A 66 -7.62 -2.24 6.85
N VAL A 67 -6.48 -1.59 6.74
CA VAL A 67 -6.28 -0.45 5.83
C VAL A 67 -5.46 -0.89 4.63
N HIS A 68 -5.96 -0.60 3.43
CA HIS A 68 -5.28 -0.89 2.16
C HIS A 68 -4.88 0.44 1.51
N SER A 69 -3.58 0.64 1.30
CA SER A 69 -3.03 1.82 0.65
C SER A 69 -2.37 1.43 -0.65
N VAL A 70 -2.76 2.07 -1.75
CA VAL A 70 -2.10 1.89 -3.04
C VAL A 70 -0.85 2.76 -3.06
N VAL A 71 0.31 2.14 -3.28
CA VAL A 71 1.61 2.82 -3.34
C VAL A 71 2.14 2.73 -4.76
N SER A 72 2.29 3.87 -5.42
CA SER A 72 2.83 3.95 -6.78
C SER A 72 4.30 3.54 -6.83
N VAL A 73 4.68 2.85 -7.89
CA VAL A 73 6.07 2.52 -8.23
C VAL A 73 6.54 3.49 -9.33
N GLY A 74 7.78 3.92 -9.25
CA GLY A 74 8.39 4.84 -10.20
C GLY A 74 8.80 6.17 -9.58
N ASP A 75 9.41 7.02 -10.41
CA ASP A 75 9.86 8.35 -9.99
C ASP A 75 8.69 9.30 -9.83
N THR A 76 8.45 9.74 -8.61
CA THR A 76 7.45 10.75 -8.29
C THR A 76 8.13 12.05 -7.87
N VAL A 77 7.67 13.15 -8.41
CA VAL A 77 8.14 14.48 -7.98
C VAL A 77 7.41 14.86 -6.69
N ALA A 78 8.16 15.05 -5.61
CA ALA A 78 7.61 15.55 -4.37
C ALA A 78 7.17 17.02 -4.54
N LEU A 79 5.93 17.34 -4.24
CA LEU A 79 5.42 18.70 -4.26
C LEU A 79 5.79 19.49 -3.00
N GLY A 80 6.22 18.80 -1.96
CA GLY A 80 6.64 19.38 -0.70
C GLY A 80 6.90 18.31 0.37
N TYR A 81 7.47 18.73 1.49
CA TYR A 81 7.69 17.89 2.66
C TYR A 81 7.36 18.68 3.92
N VAL A 82 6.64 18.06 4.82
CA VAL A 82 6.37 18.58 6.16
C VAL A 82 6.95 17.55 7.15
N ASP A 83 7.90 17.99 7.97
CA ASP A 83 8.49 17.10 8.96
C ASP A 83 7.49 16.72 10.07
N PRO A 84 7.74 15.60 10.80
CA PRO A 84 6.80 15.13 11.82
C PRO A 84 6.53 16.12 12.96
N ALA A 85 7.53 16.94 13.37
CA ALA A 85 7.37 17.90 14.43
C ALA A 85 6.48 19.07 14.00
N GLU A 86 6.68 19.58 12.79
CA GLU A 86 5.85 20.60 12.18
C GLU A 86 4.42 20.09 11.96
N SER A 87 4.26 18.85 11.51
CA SER A 87 2.95 18.22 11.36
C SER A 87 2.21 18.12 12.70
N ALA A 88 2.90 17.67 13.75
CA ALA A 88 2.33 17.60 15.10
C ALA A 88 1.91 18.97 15.63
N ARG A 89 2.72 20.01 15.40
CA ARG A 89 2.40 21.39 15.79
C ARG A 89 1.14 21.87 15.08
N ARG A 90 1.03 21.69 13.76
CA ARG A 90 -0.16 22.11 12.99
C ARG A 90 -1.43 21.41 13.45
N ILE A 91 -1.34 20.13 13.79
CA ILE A 91 -2.46 19.34 14.33
C ILE A 91 -2.90 19.93 15.68
N ALA A 92 -1.95 20.22 16.56
CA ALA A 92 -2.22 20.81 17.86
C ALA A 92 -2.83 22.22 17.76
N ASP A 93 -2.28 23.07 16.89
CA ASP A 93 -2.77 24.43 16.62
C ASP A 93 -4.19 24.42 16.03
N ALA A 94 -4.53 23.39 15.27
CA ALA A 94 -5.89 23.16 14.76
C ALA A 94 -6.87 22.59 15.81
N GLY A 95 -6.42 22.35 17.04
CA GLY A 95 -7.24 21.81 18.12
C GLY A 95 -7.62 20.32 17.91
N ILE A 96 -6.91 19.60 17.04
CA ILE A 96 -7.17 18.20 16.77
C ILE A 96 -6.47 17.35 17.85
N VAL A 97 -7.25 16.58 18.59
CA VAL A 97 -6.74 15.65 19.61
C VAL A 97 -6.66 14.25 19.00
N ILE A 98 -5.45 13.72 18.89
CA ILE A 98 -5.23 12.33 18.48
C ILE A 98 -5.31 11.47 19.76
N PRO A 99 -6.24 10.49 19.86
CA PRO A 99 -6.36 9.65 21.04
C PRO A 99 -5.07 8.88 21.33
N ASP A 100 -4.71 8.75 22.61
CA ASP A 100 -3.49 8.04 23.05
C ASP A 100 -3.43 6.57 22.58
N SER A 101 -4.57 5.94 22.37
CA SER A 101 -4.65 4.58 21.81
C SER A 101 -4.04 4.47 20.41
N ALA A 102 -4.21 5.51 19.57
CA ALA A 102 -3.65 5.53 18.22
C ALA A 102 -2.12 5.76 18.23
N THR A 103 -1.63 6.58 19.18
CA THR A 103 -0.20 6.85 19.34
C THR A 103 0.55 5.72 20.07
N ARG A 104 -0.14 4.99 20.93
CA ARG A 104 0.44 3.87 21.67
C ARG A 104 0.76 2.68 20.74
N ALA A 105 -0.15 2.32 19.84
CA ALA A 105 0.08 1.25 18.86
C ALA A 105 1.33 1.52 18.01
N LEU A 106 1.48 2.75 17.49
CA LEU A 106 2.65 3.17 16.70
C LEU A 106 3.97 3.17 17.50
N ARG A 107 3.92 3.40 18.83
CA ARG A 107 5.10 3.35 19.70
C ARG A 107 5.53 1.94 20.06
N GLU A 108 4.57 1.03 20.22
CA GLU A 108 4.84 -0.37 20.52
C GLU A 108 5.43 -1.10 19.31
N GLU A 109 4.94 -0.82 18.09
CA GLU A 109 5.56 -1.30 16.83
C GLU A 109 7.01 -0.85 16.69
N ARG A 110 7.31 0.44 16.93
CA ARG A 110 8.69 0.96 16.86
C ARG A 110 9.62 0.36 17.92
N ARG A 111 9.10 -0.07 19.08
CA ARG A 111 9.89 -0.74 20.11
C ARG A 111 10.13 -2.22 19.80
N GLY A 112 9.20 -2.88 19.12
CA GLY A 112 9.36 -4.27 18.66
C GLY A 112 10.38 -4.42 17.53
N ASP A 113 10.59 -3.39 16.72
CA ASP A 113 11.48 -3.42 15.55
C ASP A 113 12.92 -2.96 15.83
N SER A 114 13.24 -2.56 17.06
CA SER A 114 14.60 -2.11 17.42
C SER A 114 15.69 -3.19 17.39
N GLY A 115 15.38 -4.40 16.91
CA GLY A 115 16.30 -5.54 16.77
C GLY A 115 16.58 -6.02 15.34
N ARG A 116 15.91 -5.48 14.31
CA ARG A 116 16.10 -5.92 12.93
C ARG A 116 16.49 -4.76 12.01
N VAL A 117 17.78 -4.49 11.95
CA VAL A 117 18.32 -3.64 10.88
C VAL A 117 18.24 -4.43 9.58
N VAL A 118 17.18 -4.20 8.79
CA VAL A 118 17.16 -4.62 7.39
C VAL A 118 17.98 -3.60 6.62
N THR A 119 19.27 -3.91 6.40
CA THR A 119 20.10 -3.15 5.47
C THR A 119 19.60 -3.45 4.05
N ASN A 120 18.70 -2.60 3.53
CA ASN A 120 18.33 -2.59 2.13
C ASN A 120 19.50 -1.95 1.34
N GLN A 121 20.57 -2.70 1.15
CA GLN A 121 21.56 -2.36 0.14
C GLN A 121 21.08 -2.99 -1.18
N PRO A 122 20.84 -2.20 -2.22
CA PRO A 122 20.55 -2.76 -3.54
C PRO A 122 21.75 -3.59 -4.01
N PRO A 123 21.55 -4.70 -4.74
CA PRO A 123 22.63 -5.49 -5.27
C PRO A 123 23.47 -4.66 -6.24
N THR A 124 24.76 -4.54 -5.94
CA THR A 124 25.74 -3.76 -6.73
C THR A 124 26.26 -4.47 -7.98
N THR A 125 25.55 -5.45 -8.49
CA THR A 125 25.96 -6.17 -9.69
C THR A 125 25.13 -5.69 -10.90
N PRO A 126 25.76 -5.06 -11.91
CA PRO A 126 25.04 -4.70 -13.14
C PRO A 126 24.56 -5.95 -13.88
N ILE A 127 23.30 -5.98 -14.24
CA ILE A 127 22.75 -7.03 -15.13
C ILE A 127 23.32 -6.77 -16.52
N PRO A 128 24.01 -7.74 -17.17
CA PRO A 128 24.51 -7.54 -18.53
C PRO A 128 23.33 -7.44 -19.51
N ILE A 129 23.31 -6.34 -20.26
CA ILE A 129 22.39 -6.17 -21.38
C ILE A 129 22.88 -7.06 -22.51
N VAL A 130 22.12 -8.08 -22.87
CA VAL A 130 22.35 -8.88 -24.06
C VAL A 130 21.66 -8.17 -25.23
N HIS A 131 22.46 -7.74 -26.22
CA HIS A 131 21.97 -7.18 -27.48
C HIS A 131 21.54 -8.29 -28.45
#